data_e01db0bdbb17a7667cdae158082502e0
#
_entry.id   e01db0bdbb17a7667cdae158082502e0
#
_cell.length_a   1.000
_cell.length_b   1.000
_cell.length_c   1.000
_cell.angle_alpha   90.00
_cell.angle_beta   90.00
_cell.angle_gamma   90.00
#
_symmetry.space_group_name_H-M   'P 1'
#
loop_
_entity.id
_entity.type
_entity.pdbx_description
1 polymer ?
#
loop_
_entity_poly.entity_id
_entity_poly.type
_entity_poly.pdbx_seq_one_letter_code
_entity_poly.pdbx_strand_id
1 'polypeptide(L)'
;MFATVRRYEGIDASDKAELTKKVSESLAPRLSKLPGFSSYFLIDTGNGVMSSIGLFDTSTQANESTRVASEWVRDEKLENILQNPPKVTEGEVIVHKMNGLVKA
;
A
#
# COMPACT_ATOMS: atom_id res chain seq x y z
N MET A 1 -1.71 11.38 12.47
CA MET A 1 -1.60 10.19 11.62
C MET A 1 -2.04 10.53 10.20
N PHE A 2 -1.25 10.12 9.24
CA PHE A 2 -1.54 10.40 7.83
C PHE A 2 -1.71 9.10 7.07
N ALA A 3 -2.67 9.10 6.13
CA ALA A 3 -2.93 7.95 5.26
C ALA A 3 -2.45 8.26 3.86
N THR A 4 -1.89 7.26 3.20
CA THR A 4 -1.64 7.32 1.77
C THR A 4 -2.40 6.18 1.11
N VAL A 5 -3.19 6.50 0.10
CA VAL A 5 -4.01 5.53 -0.62
C VAL A 5 -3.51 5.49 -2.05
N ARG A 6 -3.17 4.30 -2.52
CA ARG A 6 -2.73 4.10 -3.90
C ARG A 6 -3.68 3.12 -4.57
N ARG A 7 -4.30 3.57 -5.65
CA ARG A 7 -5.24 2.75 -6.41
C ARG A 7 -4.60 2.31 -7.71
N TYR A 8 -4.53 1.00 -7.89
CA TYR A 8 -3.97 0.37 -9.09
C TYR A 8 -5.10 -0.24 -9.90
N GLU A 9 -5.12 0.03 -11.21
CA GLU A 9 -6.15 -0.47 -12.12
C GLU A 9 -5.51 -1.27 -13.24
N GLY A 10 -6.32 -2.10 -13.91
CA GLY A 10 -5.85 -2.86 -15.04
C GLY A 10 -5.00 -4.07 -14.69
N ILE A 11 -5.20 -4.62 -13.50
CA ILE A 11 -4.46 -5.82 -13.07
C ILE A 11 -5.16 -7.04 -13.67
N ASP A 12 -4.40 -7.87 -14.39
CA ASP A 12 -4.93 -9.09 -14.94
C ASP A 12 -5.25 -10.08 -13.82
N ALA A 13 -6.40 -10.74 -13.92
CA ALA A 13 -6.82 -11.68 -12.89
C ALA A 13 -5.81 -12.82 -12.69
N SER A 14 -5.11 -13.22 -13.75
CA SER A 14 -4.11 -14.28 -13.65
C SER A 14 -2.87 -13.86 -12.85
N ASP A 15 -2.65 -12.55 -12.66
CA ASP A 15 -1.50 -12.03 -11.94
C ASP A 15 -1.79 -11.72 -10.48
N LYS A 16 -3.06 -11.80 -10.07
CA LYS A 16 -3.48 -11.36 -8.75
C LYS A 16 -2.81 -12.13 -7.62
N ALA A 17 -2.72 -13.44 -7.75
CA ALA A 17 -2.14 -14.28 -6.69
C ALA A 17 -0.64 -13.99 -6.53
N GLU A 18 0.08 -13.84 -7.62
CA GLU A 18 1.51 -13.52 -7.57
C GLU A 18 1.73 -12.14 -6.95
N LEU A 19 0.95 -11.16 -7.37
CA LEU A 19 1.06 -9.80 -6.84
C LEU A 19 0.78 -9.77 -5.34
N THR A 20 -0.29 -10.44 -4.90
CA THR A 20 -0.64 -10.52 -3.49
C THR A 20 0.50 -11.12 -2.68
N LYS A 21 1.10 -12.20 -3.18
CA LYS A 21 2.22 -12.84 -2.50
C LYS A 21 3.41 -11.91 -2.39
N LYS A 22 3.76 -11.22 -3.48
CA LYS A 22 4.91 -10.31 -3.47
C LYS A 22 4.68 -9.12 -2.54
N VAL A 23 3.47 -8.59 -2.49
CA VAL A 23 3.15 -7.52 -1.55
C VAL A 23 3.30 -8.02 -0.11
N SER A 24 2.76 -9.19 0.20
CA SER A 24 2.79 -9.75 1.55
C SER A 24 4.21 -10.06 2.00
N GLU A 25 5.04 -10.63 1.11
CA GLU A 25 6.35 -11.15 1.48
C GLU A 25 7.48 -10.14 1.29
N SER A 26 7.28 -9.10 0.49
CA SER A 26 8.35 -8.17 0.16
C SER A 26 8.00 -6.72 0.46
N LEU A 27 6.89 -6.20 -0.09
CA LEU A 27 6.58 -4.79 0.09
C LEU A 27 6.14 -4.47 1.51
N ALA A 28 5.20 -5.23 2.06
CA ALA A 28 4.68 -4.96 3.40
C ALA A 28 5.80 -4.98 4.47
N PRO A 29 6.71 -5.98 4.46
CA PRO A 29 7.84 -5.92 5.37
C PRO A 29 8.73 -4.70 5.15
N ARG A 30 8.96 -4.30 3.89
CA ARG A 30 9.78 -3.14 3.59
C ARG A 30 9.14 -1.86 4.13
N LEU A 31 7.83 -1.70 3.93
CA LEU A 31 7.12 -0.53 4.45
C LEU A 31 7.09 -0.51 5.98
N SER A 32 6.96 -1.67 6.61
CA SER A 32 6.87 -1.74 8.07
C SER A 32 8.13 -1.29 8.77
N LYS A 33 9.25 -1.22 8.06
CA LYS A 33 10.52 -0.75 8.63
C LYS A 33 10.69 0.76 8.53
N LEU A 34 9.78 1.45 7.83
CA LEU A 34 9.88 2.90 7.71
C LEU A 34 9.52 3.57 9.03
N PRO A 35 10.20 4.67 9.37
CA PRO A 35 9.84 5.41 10.57
C PRO A 35 8.38 5.85 10.53
N GLY A 36 7.71 5.77 11.67
CA GLY A 36 6.33 6.21 11.79
C GLY A 36 5.29 5.29 11.21
N PHE A 37 5.69 4.13 10.70
CA PHE A 37 4.75 3.15 10.15
C PHE A 37 3.77 2.69 11.23
N SER A 38 2.48 2.67 10.88
CA SER A 38 1.43 2.18 11.77
C SER A 38 0.75 0.95 11.21
N SER A 39 0.24 1.03 9.98
CA SER A 39 -0.54 -0.06 9.40
C SER A 39 -0.44 -0.02 7.88
N TYR A 40 -0.68 -1.17 7.26
CA TYR A 40 -0.74 -1.27 5.82
C TYR A 40 -1.81 -2.29 5.42
N PHE A 41 -2.61 -1.94 4.44
CA PHE A 41 -3.66 -2.80 3.90
C PHE A 41 -3.55 -2.85 2.39
N LEU A 42 -3.83 -4.01 1.81
CA LEU A 42 -4.04 -4.15 0.38
C LEU A 42 -5.45 -4.70 0.19
N ILE A 43 -6.27 -3.98 -0.55
CA ILE A 43 -7.69 -4.30 -0.72
C ILE A 43 -7.94 -4.64 -2.18
N ASP A 44 -8.54 -5.80 -2.43
CA ASP A 44 -8.96 -6.20 -3.76
C ASP A 44 -10.44 -5.81 -3.91
N THR A 45 -10.71 -4.84 -4.79
CA THR A 45 -12.08 -4.36 -4.99
C THR A 45 -12.74 -5.01 -6.21
N GLY A 46 -12.03 -5.94 -6.88
CA GLY A 46 -12.57 -6.64 -8.03
C GLY A 46 -12.28 -5.92 -9.35
N ASN A 47 -12.53 -6.61 -10.45
CA ASN A 47 -12.39 -6.07 -11.80
C ASN A 47 -10.99 -5.53 -12.10
N GLY A 48 -9.96 -6.16 -11.53
CA GLY A 48 -8.59 -5.74 -11.80
C GLY A 48 -8.17 -4.49 -11.05
N VAL A 49 -8.87 -4.14 -9.96
CA VAL A 49 -8.57 -2.96 -9.17
C VAL A 49 -8.14 -3.38 -7.77
N MET A 50 -7.02 -2.85 -7.32
CA MET A 50 -6.56 -3.01 -5.94
C MET A 50 -6.19 -1.65 -5.37
N SER A 51 -6.49 -1.45 -4.10
CA SER A 51 -6.11 -0.23 -3.39
C SER A 51 -5.26 -0.58 -2.19
N SER A 52 -4.17 0.14 -1.99
CA SER A 52 -3.37 0.00 -0.78
C SER A 52 -3.59 1.21 0.12
N ILE A 53 -3.57 0.98 1.42
CA ILE A 53 -3.71 2.04 2.41
C ILE A 53 -2.56 1.88 3.39
N GLY A 54 -1.73 2.91 3.51
CA GLY A 54 -0.65 2.95 4.48
C GLY A 54 -0.90 4.06 5.48
N LEU A 55 -0.68 3.79 6.76
CA LEU A 55 -0.85 4.77 7.84
C LEU A 55 0.49 5.06 8.48
N PHE A 56 0.82 6.35 8.60
CA PHE A 56 2.09 6.83 9.12
C PHE A 56 1.84 7.99 10.07
N ASP A 57 2.84 8.30 10.91
CA ASP A 57 2.71 9.39 11.87
C ASP A 57 2.68 10.76 11.19
N THR A 58 3.42 10.94 10.11
CA THR A 58 3.56 12.25 9.45
C THR A 58 3.34 12.15 7.96
N SER A 59 3.05 13.30 7.33
CA SER A 59 2.87 13.36 5.89
C SER A 59 4.17 13.05 5.14
N THR A 60 5.30 13.46 5.68
CA THR A 60 6.60 13.16 5.06
C THR A 60 6.83 11.66 4.98
N GLN A 61 6.49 10.95 6.05
CA GLN A 61 6.63 9.49 6.08
C GLN A 61 5.67 8.83 5.11
N ALA A 62 4.43 9.32 5.01
CA ALA A 62 3.46 8.81 4.05
C ALA A 62 3.97 9.00 2.62
N ASN A 63 4.55 10.17 2.32
CA ASN A 63 5.14 10.43 1.00
C ASN A 63 6.31 9.48 0.72
N GLU A 64 7.13 9.23 1.71
CA GLU A 64 8.26 8.34 1.55
C GLU A 64 7.81 6.92 1.21
N SER A 65 6.70 6.46 1.79
CA SER A 65 6.18 5.13 1.50
C SER A 65 5.78 4.99 0.04
N THR A 66 5.28 6.05 -0.58
CA THR A 66 4.94 6.02 -2.01
C THR A 66 6.19 5.88 -2.86
N ARG A 67 7.27 6.58 -2.48
CA ARG A 67 8.55 6.46 -3.18
C ARG A 67 9.10 5.02 -3.06
N VAL A 68 9.03 4.46 -1.85
CA VAL A 68 9.51 3.09 -1.61
C VAL A 68 8.70 2.10 -2.42
N ALA A 69 7.38 2.27 -2.47
CA ALA A 69 6.53 1.36 -3.25
C ALA A 69 6.85 1.45 -4.75
N SER A 70 7.12 2.65 -5.25
CA SER A 70 7.49 2.85 -6.65
C SER A 70 8.80 2.18 -6.99
N GLU A 71 9.80 2.31 -6.10
CA GLU A 71 11.07 1.63 -6.28
C GLU A 71 10.92 0.12 -6.23
N TRP A 72 10.07 -0.36 -5.33
CA TRP A 72 9.81 -1.79 -5.19
C TRP A 72 9.24 -2.38 -6.48
N VAL A 73 8.33 -1.67 -7.15
CA VAL A 73 7.77 -2.12 -8.43
C VAL A 73 8.90 -2.33 -9.44
N ARG A 74 9.84 -1.40 -9.51
CA ARG A 74 10.99 -1.52 -10.42
C ARG A 74 11.92 -2.66 -10.01
N ASP A 75 12.22 -2.75 -8.71
CA ASP A 75 13.15 -3.76 -8.19
C ASP A 75 12.63 -5.18 -8.44
N GLU A 76 11.32 -5.37 -8.28
CA GLU A 76 10.69 -6.67 -8.47
C GLU A 76 10.24 -6.91 -9.91
N LYS A 77 10.49 -5.94 -10.80
CA LYS A 77 10.13 -6.02 -12.22
C LYS A 77 8.65 -6.30 -12.42
N LEU A 78 7.82 -5.53 -11.73
CA LEU A 78 6.36 -5.71 -11.74
C LEU A 78 5.64 -4.81 -12.73
N GLU A 79 6.37 -4.11 -13.62
CA GLU A 79 5.74 -3.18 -14.56
C GLU A 79 4.76 -3.86 -15.49
N ASN A 80 4.95 -5.15 -15.77
CA ASN A 80 4.03 -5.89 -16.62
C ASN A 80 2.72 -6.21 -15.91
N ILE A 81 2.75 -6.31 -14.59
CA ILE A 81 1.56 -6.57 -13.78
C ILE A 81 0.87 -5.26 -13.42
N LEU A 82 1.66 -4.27 -13.00
CA LEU A 82 1.16 -2.94 -12.62
C LEU A 82 1.46 -1.97 -13.74
N GLN A 83 0.76 -2.13 -14.86
CA GLN A 83 1.04 -1.41 -16.09
C GLN A 83 0.66 0.06 -16.02
N ASN A 84 -0.31 0.40 -15.19
CA ASN A 84 -0.79 1.77 -15.06
C ASN A 84 -0.24 2.37 -13.77
N PRO A 85 0.21 3.65 -13.81
CA PRO A 85 0.63 4.32 -12.58
C PRO A 85 -0.53 4.37 -11.60
N PRO A 86 -0.27 4.24 -10.29
CA PRO A 86 -1.35 4.32 -9.31
C PRO A 86 -1.87 5.74 -9.19
N LYS A 87 -3.14 5.85 -8.83
CA LYS A 87 -3.72 7.11 -8.40
C LYS A 87 -3.46 7.24 -6.91
N VAL A 88 -2.73 8.28 -6.52
CA VAL A 88 -2.31 8.47 -5.13
C VAL A 88 -3.12 9.59 -4.49
N THR A 89 -3.70 9.28 -3.33
CA THR A 89 -4.38 10.25 -2.50
C THR A 89 -3.78 10.20 -1.11
N GLU A 90 -3.49 11.36 -0.52
CA GLU A 90 -2.93 11.43 0.81
C GLU A 90 -3.71 12.44 1.64
N GLY A 91 -3.82 12.17 2.94
CA GLY A 91 -4.50 13.08 3.82
C GLY A 91 -4.33 12.71 5.28
N GLU A 92 -4.72 13.64 6.12
CA GLU A 92 -4.70 13.42 7.56
C GLU A 92 -5.89 12.57 7.97
N VAL A 93 -5.64 11.60 8.86
CA VAL A 93 -6.71 10.80 9.44
C VAL A 93 -7.37 11.65 10.52
N ILE A 94 -8.62 12.02 10.31
CA ILE A 94 -9.33 12.92 11.23
C ILE A 94 -10.25 12.16 12.18
N VAL A 95 -10.56 10.90 11.89
CA VAL A 95 -11.31 10.03 12.81
C VAL A 95 -10.68 8.65 12.75
N HIS A 96 -10.33 8.13 13.91
CA HIS A 96 -9.72 6.81 14.01
C HIS A 96 -10.26 6.11 15.23
N LYS A 97 -11.03 5.05 15.02
CA LYS A 97 -11.57 4.27 16.12
C LYS A 97 -11.11 2.84 15.97
N MET A 98 -10.59 2.29 17.05
CA MET A 98 -10.11 0.91 17.06
C MET A 98 -10.94 0.08 18.02
N ASN A 99 -10.96 -1.23 17.78
CA ASN A 99 -11.52 -2.17 18.71
C ASN A 99 -10.65 -2.18 19.96
N GLY A 100 -11.26 -1.97 21.13
CA GLY A 100 -10.53 -1.90 22.40
C GLY A 100 -9.79 -3.18 22.77
N LEU A 101 -10.16 -4.30 22.16
CA LEU A 101 -9.47 -5.57 22.44
C LEU A 101 -8.10 -5.64 21.81
N VAL A 102 -7.81 -4.78 20.88
CA VAL A 102 -6.55 -4.83 20.14
C VAL A 102 -5.36 -4.54 21.02
N LYS A 103 -5.56 -3.75 22.01
CA LYS A 103 -4.45 -3.28 22.79
C LYS A 103 -3.83 -4.34 23.67
N ALA A 104 -4.34 -5.36 23.88
CA ALA A 104 -3.85 -6.40 24.78
C ALA A 104 -2.44 -6.16 25.34
#